data_5c5a63335f7b93e51c64a5faf2d7e285
#
_entry.id   5c5a63335f7b93e51c64a5faf2d7e285
#
_cell.length_a   1.000
_cell.length_b   1.000
_cell.length_c   1.000
_cell.angle_alpha   90.00
_cell.angle_beta   90.00
_cell.angle_gamma   90.00
#
_symmetry.space_group_name_H-M   'P 1'
#
loop_
_entity.id
_entity.type
_entity.pdbx_description
1 polymer ?
#
loop_
_entity_poly.entity_id
_entity_poly.type
_entity_poly.pdbx_seq_one_letter_code
_entity_poly.pdbx_strand_id
1 'polypeptide(L)'
;MMDSLIQSLPEAIRKHIEGREYTIDDMGKSGSKVLIFEDMVLKITDKPCDDKDAVEMMRWLEGKIPAPRVIVFEEDDSYSYLLMSRIMGKIACDKYYLERPKELVPLLSRSVKMLQSIDITDCPVIKDLDRELKKAAYRVENGLVDISDAEPDTFGENGRFKDPEELLSWLQENRPS
;
A
#
# COMPACT_ATOMS: atom_id res chain seq x y z
N MET A 1 -16.19 8.24 21.77
CA MET A 1 -15.21 8.63 20.73
C MET A 1 -15.21 7.67 19.51
N MET A 2 -15.43 6.36 19.67
CA MET A 2 -15.47 5.41 18.52
C MET A 2 -16.68 5.61 17.60
N ASP A 3 -17.85 5.95 18.13
CA ASP A 3 -19.05 6.20 17.32
C ASP A 3 -18.92 7.40 16.38
N SER A 4 -18.14 8.42 16.74
CA SER A 4 -17.97 9.62 15.90
C SER A 4 -17.22 9.34 14.58
N LEU A 5 -16.25 8.43 14.58
CA LEU A 5 -15.50 8.06 13.36
C LEU A 5 -16.47 7.34 12.38
N ILE A 6 -17.21 6.35 12.85
CA ILE A 6 -18.17 5.61 12.00
C ILE A 6 -19.22 6.55 11.42
N GLN A 7 -19.71 7.51 12.21
CA GLN A 7 -20.73 8.49 11.78
C GLN A 7 -20.21 9.45 10.70
N SER A 8 -18.89 9.73 10.65
CA SER A 8 -18.29 10.60 9.63
C SER A 8 -18.01 9.92 8.30
N LEU A 9 -18.13 8.58 8.22
CA LEU A 9 -17.85 7.82 7.00
C LEU A 9 -18.97 7.98 5.96
N PRO A 10 -18.62 7.84 4.65
CA PRO A 10 -19.63 7.80 3.58
C PRO A 10 -20.72 6.75 3.84
N GLU A 11 -21.95 7.07 3.43
CA GLU A 11 -23.11 6.21 3.67
C GLU A 11 -22.93 4.80 3.07
N ALA A 12 -22.32 4.73 1.88
CA ALA A 12 -22.04 3.45 1.21
C ALA A 12 -21.13 2.53 2.07
N ILE A 13 -20.15 3.11 2.78
CA ILE A 13 -19.28 2.38 3.72
C ILE A 13 -20.06 2.00 4.99
N ARG A 14 -20.76 2.98 5.60
CA ARG A 14 -21.48 2.77 6.87
C ARG A 14 -22.45 1.60 6.83
N LYS A 15 -23.21 1.44 5.73
CA LYS A 15 -24.15 0.32 5.53
C LYS A 15 -23.55 -1.07 5.73
N HIS A 16 -22.25 -1.22 5.49
CA HIS A 16 -21.55 -2.50 5.64
C HIS A 16 -20.99 -2.73 7.04
N ILE A 17 -20.70 -1.67 7.80
CA ILE A 17 -19.91 -1.77 9.03
C ILE A 17 -20.67 -1.35 10.29
N GLU A 18 -21.83 -0.72 10.15
CA GLU A 18 -22.64 -0.25 11.28
C GLU A 18 -23.01 -1.41 12.22
N GLY A 19 -22.78 -1.21 13.52
CA GLY A 19 -23.02 -2.23 14.55
C GLY A 19 -22.03 -3.38 14.61
N ARG A 20 -20.96 -3.36 13.79
CA ARG A 20 -19.92 -4.41 13.79
C ARG A 20 -18.75 -4.02 14.67
N GLU A 21 -18.17 -5.01 15.35
CA GLU A 21 -16.94 -4.84 16.11
C GLU A 21 -15.72 -4.78 15.15
N TYR A 22 -14.74 -3.97 15.51
CA TYR A 22 -13.49 -3.85 14.77
C TYR A 22 -12.29 -3.62 15.69
N THR A 23 -11.10 -3.89 15.18
CA THR A 23 -9.82 -3.51 15.77
C THR A 23 -9.11 -2.53 14.83
N ILE A 24 -8.28 -1.66 15.40
CA ILE A 24 -7.44 -0.75 14.61
C ILE A 24 -6.09 -1.43 14.40
N ASP A 25 -5.60 -1.45 13.15
CA ASP A 25 -4.24 -1.86 12.84
C ASP A 25 -3.34 -0.63 12.88
N ASP A 26 -2.38 -0.62 13.80
CA ASP A 26 -1.38 0.41 14.02
C ASP A 26 0.03 0.02 13.49
N MET A 27 0.14 -1.18 12.90
CA MET A 27 1.42 -1.68 12.36
C MET A 27 1.81 -1.05 11.01
N GLY A 28 0.87 -0.40 10.33
CA GLY A 28 1.12 0.21 9.03
C GLY A 28 1.88 1.54 9.15
N LYS A 29 2.99 1.70 8.40
CA LYS A 29 3.76 2.95 8.31
C LYS A 29 3.23 3.95 7.26
N SER A 30 2.13 3.64 6.59
CA SER A 30 1.61 4.42 5.45
C SER A 30 0.80 5.67 5.82
N GLY A 31 0.64 5.97 7.11
CA GLY A 31 -0.24 7.06 7.58
C GLY A 31 -1.75 6.77 7.43
N SER A 32 -2.13 5.68 6.76
CA SER A 32 -3.53 5.28 6.61
C SER A 32 -4.09 4.71 7.90
N LYS A 33 -5.35 5.02 8.20
CA LYS A 33 -6.08 4.35 9.28
C LYS A 33 -6.72 3.07 8.75
N VAL A 34 -6.47 1.94 9.41
CA VAL A 34 -6.98 0.63 9.00
C VAL A 34 -7.87 0.05 10.10
N LEU A 35 -9.13 -0.23 9.78
CA LEU A 35 -10.10 -0.89 10.65
C LEU A 35 -10.31 -2.31 10.17
N ILE A 36 -10.07 -3.28 11.05
CA ILE A 36 -10.17 -4.71 10.74
C ILE A 36 -11.44 -5.27 11.41
N PHE A 37 -12.38 -5.72 10.59
CA PHE A 37 -13.59 -6.45 10.96
C PHE A 37 -13.35 -7.97 10.83
N GLU A 38 -14.34 -8.77 11.18
CA GLU A 38 -14.25 -10.24 11.09
C GLU A 38 -13.95 -10.70 9.65
N ASP A 39 -14.69 -10.19 8.67
CA ASP A 39 -14.69 -10.61 7.26
C ASP A 39 -14.24 -9.52 6.26
N MET A 40 -13.95 -8.30 6.73
CA MET A 40 -13.59 -7.17 5.89
C MET A 40 -12.56 -6.24 6.55
N VAL A 41 -11.97 -5.38 5.74
CA VAL A 41 -11.01 -4.35 6.18
C VAL A 41 -11.39 -3.02 5.53
N LEU A 42 -11.47 -1.96 6.32
CA LEU A 42 -11.62 -0.59 5.85
C LEU A 42 -10.28 0.14 5.98
N LYS A 43 -9.75 0.61 4.87
CA LYS A 43 -8.59 1.50 4.80
C LYS A 43 -9.07 2.92 4.51
N ILE A 44 -8.64 3.88 5.32
CA ILE A 44 -8.90 5.31 5.16
C ILE A 44 -7.54 5.98 4.94
N THR A 45 -7.37 6.65 3.82
CA THR A 45 -6.09 7.28 3.42
C THR A 45 -6.29 8.77 3.17
N ASP A 46 -5.38 9.59 3.72
CA ASP A 46 -5.34 11.02 3.44
C ASP A 46 -4.99 11.27 1.96
N LYS A 47 -5.61 12.26 1.35
CA LYS A 47 -5.27 12.70 0.00
C LYS A 47 -4.12 13.73 0.00
N PRO A 48 -3.27 13.76 -1.07
CA PRO A 48 -3.34 12.93 -2.27
C PRO A 48 -2.83 11.49 -2.05
N CYS A 49 -3.46 10.50 -2.68
CA CYS A 49 -3.09 9.09 -2.59
C CYS A 49 -3.29 8.36 -3.93
N ASP A 50 -2.69 7.17 -4.05
CA ASP A 50 -2.78 6.29 -5.24
C ASP A 50 -3.84 5.18 -5.08
N ASP A 51 -4.82 5.35 -4.20
CA ASP A 51 -5.79 4.29 -3.88
C ASP A 51 -6.67 3.91 -5.09
N LYS A 52 -6.89 4.81 -6.06
CA LYS A 52 -7.57 4.47 -7.33
C LYS A 52 -6.83 3.39 -8.12
N ASP A 53 -5.52 3.58 -8.30
CA ASP A 53 -4.67 2.59 -8.98
C ASP A 53 -4.71 1.24 -8.23
N ALA A 54 -4.68 1.28 -6.90
CA ALA A 54 -4.77 0.08 -6.07
C ALA A 54 -6.11 -0.63 -6.24
N VAL A 55 -7.23 0.11 -6.27
CA VAL A 55 -8.57 -0.43 -6.47
C VAL A 55 -8.72 -1.06 -7.87
N GLU A 56 -8.25 -0.38 -8.92
CA GLU A 56 -8.27 -0.93 -10.27
C GLU A 56 -7.45 -2.21 -10.38
N MET A 57 -6.25 -2.21 -9.78
CA MET A 57 -5.40 -3.40 -9.73
C MET A 57 -6.07 -4.55 -8.97
N MET A 58 -6.69 -4.29 -7.81
CA MET A 58 -7.39 -5.32 -7.02
C MET A 58 -8.55 -5.93 -7.80
N ARG A 59 -9.34 -5.12 -8.50
CA ARG A 59 -10.43 -5.59 -9.36
C ARG A 59 -9.92 -6.45 -10.52
N TRP A 60 -8.83 -6.03 -11.14
CA TRP A 60 -8.20 -6.78 -12.24
C TRP A 60 -7.59 -8.11 -11.77
N LEU A 61 -7.09 -8.17 -10.53
CA LEU A 61 -6.52 -9.39 -9.93
C LEU A 61 -7.60 -10.37 -9.43
N GLU A 62 -8.86 -9.94 -9.35
CA GLU A 62 -9.94 -10.80 -8.87
C GLU A 62 -10.07 -12.05 -9.73
N GLY A 63 -10.03 -13.23 -9.10
CA GLY A 63 -10.05 -14.53 -9.79
C GLY A 63 -8.72 -14.96 -10.43
N LYS A 64 -7.72 -14.08 -10.52
CA LYS A 64 -6.37 -14.43 -11.04
C LYS A 64 -5.46 -14.93 -9.92
N ILE A 65 -5.53 -14.31 -8.75
CA ILE A 65 -4.78 -14.71 -7.54
C ILE A 65 -5.63 -14.51 -6.28
N PRO A 66 -5.26 -15.13 -5.15
CA PRO A 66 -5.85 -14.81 -3.85
C PRO A 66 -5.52 -13.37 -3.43
N ALA A 67 -6.38 -12.43 -3.76
CA ALA A 67 -6.29 -11.02 -3.39
C ALA A 67 -7.57 -10.58 -2.68
N PRO A 68 -7.54 -9.52 -1.84
CA PRO A 68 -8.75 -8.96 -1.29
C PRO A 68 -9.68 -8.47 -2.41
N ARG A 69 -10.98 -8.68 -2.27
CA ARG A 69 -11.98 -8.12 -3.20
C ARG A 69 -12.39 -6.73 -2.74
N VAL A 70 -12.49 -5.80 -3.66
CA VAL A 70 -13.07 -4.48 -3.41
C VAL A 70 -14.58 -4.65 -3.16
N ILE A 71 -15.05 -4.19 -2.00
CA ILE A 71 -16.47 -4.19 -1.63
C ILE A 71 -17.07 -2.82 -1.97
N VAL A 72 -16.46 -1.74 -1.44
CA VAL A 72 -16.84 -0.36 -1.73
C VAL A 72 -15.57 0.48 -1.83
N PHE A 73 -15.55 1.42 -2.77
CA PHE A 73 -14.55 2.46 -2.84
C PHE A 73 -15.25 3.81 -3.00
N GLU A 74 -14.95 4.74 -2.10
CA GLU A 74 -15.48 6.09 -2.07
C GLU A 74 -14.34 7.09 -1.82
N GLU A 75 -14.55 8.33 -2.25
CA GLU A 75 -13.62 9.44 -2.00
C GLU A 75 -14.40 10.71 -1.69
N ASP A 76 -13.82 11.53 -0.82
CA ASP A 76 -14.22 12.95 -0.65
C ASP A 76 -13.01 13.86 -0.93
N ASP A 77 -13.08 15.13 -0.54
CA ASP A 77 -12.01 16.10 -0.78
C ASP A 77 -10.74 15.79 0.03
N SER A 78 -10.85 15.11 1.16
CA SER A 78 -9.78 14.91 2.13
C SER A 78 -9.28 13.47 2.19
N TYR A 79 -10.16 12.48 1.93
CA TYR A 79 -9.87 11.07 2.16
C TYR A 79 -10.29 10.19 0.99
N SER A 80 -9.65 9.04 0.89
CA SER A 80 -10.15 7.87 0.19
C SER A 80 -10.53 6.78 1.19
N TYR A 81 -11.58 6.02 0.86
CA TYR A 81 -12.16 4.96 1.69
C TYR A 81 -12.26 3.68 0.89
N LEU A 82 -11.44 2.71 1.22
CA LEU A 82 -11.43 1.40 0.57
C LEU A 82 -11.91 0.33 1.54
N LEU A 83 -13.13 -0.16 1.35
CA LEU A 83 -13.66 -1.35 2.03
C LEU A 83 -13.39 -2.58 1.16
N MET A 84 -12.70 -3.56 1.71
CA MET A 84 -12.29 -4.77 1.00
C MET A 84 -12.52 -6.02 1.84
N SER A 85 -12.59 -7.18 1.22
CA SER A 85 -12.68 -8.46 1.94
C SER A 85 -11.39 -8.71 2.72
N ARG A 86 -11.52 -9.32 3.91
CA ARG A 86 -10.37 -9.74 4.71
C ARG A 86 -9.81 -11.06 4.21
N ILE A 87 -8.50 -11.11 4.00
CA ILE A 87 -7.78 -12.37 3.79
C ILE A 87 -7.40 -12.92 5.16
N MET A 88 -7.87 -14.12 5.46
CA MET A 88 -7.53 -14.79 6.71
C MET A 88 -6.12 -15.37 6.64
N GLY A 89 -5.37 -15.25 7.73
CA GLY A 89 -4.00 -15.76 7.80
C GLY A 89 -3.11 -14.97 8.74
N LYS A 90 -1.83 -15.31 8.75
CA LYS A 90 -0.78 -14.59 9.46
C LYS A 90 0.07 -13.81 8.48
N ILE A 91 0.44 -12.61 8.85
CA ILE A 91 1.38 -11.79 8.07
C ILE A 91 2.78 -12.43 8.07
N ALA A 92 3.56 -12.21 7.03
CA ALA A 92 4.89 -12.83 6.89
C ALA A 92 5.88 -12.40 8.00
N CYS A 93 5.70 -11.23 8.59
CA CYS A 93 6.50 -10.73 9.73
C CYS A 93 5.96 -11.18 11.11
N ASP A 94 4.94 -12.04 11.16
CA ASP A 94 4.51 -12.66 12.41
C ASP A 94 5.64 -13.51 13.01
N LYS A 95 5.82 -13.44 14.33
CA LYS A 95 6.83 -14.19 15.08
C LYS A 95 6.83 -15.68 14.75
N TYR A 96 5.64 -16.24 14.50
CA TYR A 96 5.51 -17.64 14.08
C TYR A 96 6.37 -17.96 12.85
N TYR A 97 6.32 -17.10 11.81
CA TYR A 97 7.09 -17.30 10.58
C TYR A 97 8.56 -16.89 10.73
N LEU A 98 8.85 -15.81 11.46
CA LEU A 98 10.24 -15.35 11.66
C LEU A 98 11.08 -16.41 12.38
N GLU A 99 10.48 -17.19 13.28
CA GLU A 99 11.13 -18.33 13.95
C GLU A 99 11.20 -19.60 13.07
N ARG A 100 10.55 -19.59 11.89
CA ARG A 100 10.44 -20.74 10.97
C ARG A 100 10.80 -20.37 9.51
N PRO A 101 12.03 -19.92 9.25
CA PRO A 101 12.42 -19.47 7.91
C PRO A 101 12.30 -20.58 6.84
N LYS A 102 12.45 -21.84 7.24
CA LYS A 102 12.25 -22.99 6.35
C LYS A 102 10.80 -23.15 5.85
N GLU A 103 9.83 -22.62 6.57
CA GLU A 103 8.43 -22.57 6.16
C GLU A 103 8.12 -21.27 5.40
N LEU A 104 8.66 -20.14 5.88
CA LEU A 104 8.41 -18.81 5.33
C LEU A 104 8.98 -18.66 3.91
N VAL A 105 10.25 -19.01 3.69
CA VAL A 105 10.92 -18.78 2.40
C VAL A 105 10.22 -19.49 1.24
N PRO A 106 9.80 -20.76 1.33
CA PRO A 106 9.01 -21.39 0.27
C PRO A 106 7.64 -20.74 0.02
N LEU A 107 6.97 -20.20 1.06
CA LEU A 107 5.71 -19.47 0.91
C LEU A 107 5.92 -18.18 0.12
N LEU A 108 6.91 -17.36 0.49
CA LEU A 108 7.25 -16.13 -0.22
C LEU A 108 7.65 -16.40 -1.67
N SER A 109 8.53 -17.40 -1.89
CA SER A 109 8.95 -17.80 -3.24
C SER A 109 7.76 -18.21 -4.12
N ARG A 110 6.80 -18.96 -3.56
CA ARG A 110 5.59 -19.39 -4.28
C ARG A 110 4.70 -18.19 -4.60
N SER A 111 4.55 -17.24 -3.68
CA SER A 111 3.77 -16.03 -3.88
C SER A 111 4.36 -15.15 -4.99
N VAL A 112 5.68 -14.97 -5.02
CA VAL A 112 6.37 -14.23 -6.08
C VAL A 112 6.20 -14.92 -7.44
N LYS A 113 6.38 -16.25 -7.51
CA LYS A 113 6.17 -17.02 -8.75
C LYS A 113 4.73 -16.92 -9.26
N MET A 114 3.76 -16.94 -8.35
CA MET A 114 2.35 -16.78 -8.70
C MET A 114 2.09 -15.40 -9.32
N LEU A 115 2.63 -14.32 -8.73
CA LEU A 115 2.54 -12.98 -9.31
C LEU A 115 3.21 -12.89 -10.69
N GLN A 116 4.40 -13.46 -10.83
CA GLN A 116 5.14 -13.47 -12.11
C GLN A 116 4.47 -14.30 -13.21
N SER A 117 3.58 -15.23 -12.86
CA SER A 117 2.86 -16.08 -13.84
C SER A 117 1.59 -15.42 -14.40
N ILE A 118 1.20 -14.23 -13.89
CA ILE A 118 0.00 -13.54 -14.38
C ILE A 118 0.30 -12.94 -15.75
N ASP A 119 -0.60 -13.18 -16.72
CA ASP A 119 -0.58 -12.45 -17.98
C ASP A 119 -1.01 -10.99 -17.71
N ILE A 120 -0.12 -10.06 -18.01
CA ILE A 120 -0.31 -8.62 -17.76
C ILE A 120 -0.76 -7.85 -18.99
N THR A 121 -1.07 -8.51 -20.10
CA THR A 121 -1.42 -7.87 -21.39
C THR A 121 -2.59 -6.88 -21.24
N ASP A 122 -3.55 -7.19 -20.38
CA ASP A 122 -4.75 -6.38 -20.11
C ASP A 122 -4.69 -5.64 -18.76
N CYS A 123 -3.49 -5.51 -18.16
CA CYS A 123 -3.32 -4.83 -16.87
C CYS A 123 -3.70 -3.34 -16.98
N PRO A 124 -4.67 -2.85 -16.18
CA PRO A 124 -5.16 -1.47 -16.31
C PRO A 124 -4.19 -0.43 -15.77
N VAL A 125 -3.25 -0.84 -14.91
CA VAL A 125 -2.32 0.06 -14.22
C VAL A 125 -0.91 -0.20 -14.70
N ILE A 126 -0.36 0.76 -15.45
CA ILE A 126 1.04 0.72 -15.88
C ILE A 126 1.86 1.54 -14.89
N LYS A 127 2.76 0.86 -14.16
CA LYS A 127 3.76 1.48 -13.28
C LYS A 127 5.14 1.25 -13.87
N ASP A 128 5.44 1.98 -14.94
CA ASP A 128 6.77 1.97 -15.52
C ASP A 128 7.74 2.89 -14.75
N LEU A 129 9.02 2.75 -15.03
CA LEU A 129 10.08 3.53 -14.41
C LEU A 129 9.91 5.04 -14.66
N ASP A 130 9.45 5.44 -15.84
CA ASP A 130 9.23 6.85 -16.17
C ASP A 130 8.16 7.49 -15.30
N ARG A 131 7.06 6.79 -15.06
CA ARG A 131 5.98 7.24 -14.18
C ARG A 131 6.48 7.38 -12.73
N GLU A 132 7.22 6.38 -12.24
CA GLU A 132 7.73 6.42 -10.87
C GLU A 132 8.79 7.52 -10.69
N LEU A 133 9.67 7.73 -11.65
CA LEU A 133 10.65 8.84 -11.61
C LEU A 133 9.98 10.21 -11.69
N LYS A 134 8.90 10.38 -12.45
CA LYS A 134 8.10 11.62 -12.46
C LYS A 134 7.46 11.89 -11.10
N LYS A 135 6.92 10.87 -10.44
CA LYS A 135 6.39 11.00 -9.07
C LYS A 135 7.49 11.37 -8.08
N ALA A 136 8.64 10.71 -8.17
CA ALA A 136 9.79 11.01 -7.32
C ALA A 136 10.25 12.47 -7.51
N ALA A 137 10.36 12.93 -8.76
CA ALA A 137 10.70 14.32 -9.07
C ALA A 137 9.71 15.30 -8.44
N TYR A 138 8.41 15.08 -8.62
CA TYR A 138 7.37 15.91 -8.02
C TYR A 138 7.50 15.97 -6.48
N ARG A 139 7.76 14.83 -5.82
CA ARG A 139 7.91 14.79 -4.36
C ARG A 139 9.16 15.53 -3.88
N VAL A 140 10.28 15.38 -4.60
CA VAL A 140 11.53 16.10 -4.30
C VAL A 140 11.32 17.61 -4.46
N GLU A 141 10.80 18.06 -5.61
CA GLU A 141 10.56 19.46 -5.93
C GLU A 141 9.61 20.17 -4.93
N ASN A 142 8.67 19.42 -4.33
CA ASN A 142 7.69 19.95 -3.37
C ASN A 142 8.06 19.68 -1.89
N GLY A 143 9.26 19.17 -1.60
CA GLY A 143 9.70 18.90 -0.23
C GLY A 143 8.87 17.81 0.48
N LEU A 144 8.31 16.85 -0.27
CA LEU A 144 7.45 15.79 0.24
C LEU A 144 8.23 14.48 0.55
N VAL A 145 9.55 14.54 0.50
CA VAL A 145 10.40 13.38 0.82
C VAL A 145 10.78 13.43 2.30
N ASP A 146 10.30 12.46 3.07
CA ASP A 146 10.75 12.25 4.44
C ASP A 146 12.02 11.39 4.43
N ILE A 147 13.13 11.96 4.86
CA ILE A 147 14.43 11.27 4.96
C ILE A 147 14.71 10.72 6.36
N SER A 148 13.82 10.94 7.32
CA SER A 148 14.02 10.50 8.72
C SER A 148 14.04 8.97 8.88
N ASP A 149 13.42 8.24 7.95
CA ASP A 149 13.38 6.75 7.91
C ASP A 149 14.40 6.15 6.92
N ALA A 150 15.30 6.98 6.36
CA ALA A 150 16.35 6.50 5.46
C ALA A 150 17.47 5.81 6.26
N GLU A 151 18.13 4.83 5.61
CA GLU A 151 19.31 4.19 6.21
C GLU A 151 20.40 5.25 6.47
N PRO A 152 21.16 5.12 7.58
CA PRO A 152 22.11 6.15 8.03
C PRO A 152 23.19 6.53 7.02
N ASP A 153 23.53 5.65 6.08
CA ASP A 153 24.53 5.84 5.03
C ASP A 153 23.92 6.30 3.68
N THR A 154 22.62 6.61 3.65
CA THR A 154 21.96 7.05 2.43
C THR A 154 22.20 8.53 2.14
N PHE A 155 21.97 9.40 3.12
CA PHE A 155 22.01 10.86 2.96
C PHE A 155 22.98 11.54 3.92
N GLY A 156 23.38 12.80 3.58
CA GLY A 156 24.21 13.66 4.40
C GLY A 156 25.70 13.58 4.09
N GLU A 157 26.55 14.21 4.93
CA GLU A 157 28.00 14.35 4.68
C GLU A 157 28.75 13.02 4.54
N ASN A 158 28.29 11.96 5.25
CA ASN A 158 28.88 10.61 5.18
C ASN A 158 28.00 9.63 4.39
N GLY A 159 26.91 10.09 3.83
CA GLY A 159 25.99 9.29 3.04
C GLY A 159 26.45 9.12 1.59
N ARG A 160 25.85 8.18 0.89
CA ARG A 160 26.09 7.96 -0.53
C ARG A 160 25.61 9.13 -1.40
N PHE A 161 24.58 9.83 -0.94
CA PHE A 161 24.02 11.01 -1.59
C PHE A 161 23.90 12.14 -0.58
N LYS A 162 24.10 13.35 -1.05
CA LYS A 162 23.97 14.54 -0.19
C LYS A 162 22.52 14.76 0.26
N ASP A 163 21.61 14.61 -0.66
CA ASP A 163 20.18 14.91 -0.51
C ASP A 163 19.32 14.10 -1.49
N PRO A 164 17.98 14.15 -1.39
CA PRO A 164 17.07 13.48 -2.32
C PRO A 164 17.20 13.95 -3.77
N GLU A 165 17.60 15.18 -4.02
CA GLU A 165 17.83 15.74 -5.36
C GLU A 165 18.98 15.05 -6.07
N GLU A 166 20.09 14.81 -5.36
CA GLU A 166 21.23 14.10 -5.90
C GLU A 166 20.90 12.62 -6.18
N LEU A 167 20.16 11.96 -5.28
CA LEU A 167 19.67 10.60 -5.51
C LEU A 167 18.77 10.53 -6.75
N LEU A 168 17.84 11.47 -6.90
CA LEU A 168 16.95 11.52 -8.06
C LEU A 168 17.74 11.68 -9.36
N SER A 169 18.70 12.61 -9.39
CA SER A 169 19.57 12.83 -10.56
C SER A 169 20.35 11.57 -10.91
N TRP A 170 20.92 10.90 -9.91
CA TRP A 170 21.63 9.65 -10.11
C TRP A 170 20.72 8.54 -10.68
N LEU A 171 19.49 8.40 -10.19
CA LEU A 171 18.51 7.43 -10.70
C LEU A 171 18.12 7.71 -12.15
N GLN A 172 18.00 8.99 -12.52
CA GLN A 172 17.67 9.40 -13.89
C GLN A 172 18.81 9.10 -14.88
N GLU A 173 20.06 9.25 -14.44
CA GLU A 173 21.25 9.00 -15.25
C GLU A 173 21.60 7.51 -15.37
N ASN A 174 21.30 6.71 -14.33
CA ASN A 174 21.67 5.29 -14.23
C ASN A 174 20.45 4.36 -14.43
N ARG A 175 19.59 4.69 -15.38
CA ARG A 175 18.41 3.86 -15.70
C ARG A 175 18.84 2.47 -16.18
N PRO A 176 18.19 1.40 -15.70
CA PRO A 176 18.36 0.09 -16.30
C PRO A 176 17.85 0.11 -17.75
N SER A 177 18.61 -0.53 -18.63
CA SER A 177 18.28 -0.70 -20.07
C SER A 177 17.14 -1.69 -20.28
#